data_1740569db1de1d689ae96de1be1711c8
#
_entry.id   1740569db1de1d689ae96de1be1711c8
#
_cell.length_a   1.000
_cell.length_b   1.000
_cell.length_c   1.000
_cell.angle_alpha   90.00
_cell.angle_beta   90.00
_cell.angle_gamma   90.00
#
_symmetry.space_group_name_H-M   'P 1'
#
loop_
_entity.id
_entity.type
_entity.pdbx_description
1 polymer ?
#
loop_
_entity_poly.entity_id
_entity_poly.type
_entity_poly.pdbx_seq_one_letter_code
_entity_poly.pdbx_strand_id
1 'polypeptide(L)'
;MNRTIPPPIKDAVEFDIKLKPYEKFTLDNGIPVYVIKSEEQDTLQLELVFPAGSWYESESLEAAATNFLMKNGTSKRTALEINESVDYHGAYLNRNAYHENATFTLHCLTKHTEVLLPVLQDVIQDPSFPEEELALYKQNQKQKLAVNLQKCDFVANRFIDKYLFGDFHPYGRVSSMMAYDALQTETLRAFYQKHYTYNNCRIFVAGNMPANMLALLNKHFGTTRWNGESSLIRPELPIQPAEEKKFRIFNDENGVQGAVRIARPFPNRYHPDFPKMLVLNTIFGGYFGSRLMSNIREDKGYTYGIYSQLYNFRQVSAINIQTEAGRDVCEATIEEVYKELQQLQNVPVPQEELDLVRNYMIGSILGDLDGAFQVIQRWKNLILNDLDENYFYNNIQTIKNITAEELQQLAKQYYNPGDFYELVVI
;
A
#
# COMPACT_ATOMS: atom_id res chain seq x y z
N MET A 1 12.87 9.71 36.77
CA MET A 1 13.87 9.90 35.71
C MET A 1 14.66 11.19 36.00
N ASN A 2 15.97 11.12 36.08
CA ASN A 2 16.79 12.31 36.26
C ASN A 2 16.95 13.03 34.93
N ARG A 3 16.27 14.16 34.76
CA ARG A 3 16.27 14.95 33.52
C ARG A 3 17.57 15.71 33.22
N THR A 4 18.53 15.67 34.14
CA THR A 4 19.85 16.31 33.96
C THR A 4 20.91 15.41 33.35
N ILE A 5 20.62 14.12 33.21
CA ILE A 5 21.52 13.14 32.56
C ILE A 5 20.87 12.78 31.20
N PRO A 6 21.52 13.09 30.07
CA PRO A 6 21.02 12.65 28.78
C PRO A 6 20.97 11.12 28.73
N PRO A 7 19.93 10.52 28.09
CA PRO A 7 19.90 9.09 27.93
C PRO A 7 21.10 8.63 27.09
N PRO A 8 21.65 7.43 27.33
CA PRO A 8 22.73 6.92 26.50
C PRO A 8 22.23 6.75 25.05
N ILE A 9 22.95 7.36 24.11
CA ILE A 9 22.68 7.18 22.68
C ILE A 9 23.26 5.80 22.29
N LYS A 10 22.39 4.93 21.79
CA LYS A 10 22.76 3.65 21.18
C LYS A 10 22.64 3.77 19.66
N ASP A 11 23.61 3.26 18.95
CA ASP A 11 23.46 3.05 17.51
C ASP A 11 22.27 2.12 17.24
N ALA A 12 21.41 2.49 16.28
CA ALA A 12 20.22 1.70 15.97
C ALA A 12 20.58 0.28 15.52
N VAL A 13 21.74 0.08 14.89
CA VAL A 13 22.25 -1.24 14.51
C VAL A 13 22.53 -2.18 15.69
N GLU A 14 22.74 -1.64 16.90
CA GLU A 14 22.95 -2.43 18.12
C GLU A 14 21.65 -2.99 18.73
N PHE A 15 20.48 -2.51 18.28
CA PHE A 15 19.21 -3.00 18.81
C PHE A 15 18.95 -4.44 18.37
N ASP A 16 18.57 -5.30 19.34
CA ASP A 16 18.02 -6.63 19.09
C ASP A 16 16.52 -6.49 18.82
N ILE A 17 16.17 -6.47 17.54
CA ILE A 17 14.79 -6.25 17.09
C ILE A 17 14.07 -7.60 17.05
N LYS A 18 12.98 -7.71 17.80
CA LYS A 18 12.15 -8.92 17.87
C LYS A 18 10.74 -8.60 17.39
N LEU A 19 10.28 -9.34 16.40
CA LEU A 19 8.90 -9.31 15.98
C LEU A 19 8.05 -10.13 16.97
N LYS A 20 7.13 -9.47 17.70
CA LYS A 20 6.23 -10.17 18.63
C LYS A 20 5.43 -11.22 17.84
N PRO A 21 5.44 -12.51 18.25
CA PRO A 21 4.71 -13.56 17.54
C PRO A 21 3.19 -13.35 17.63
N TYR A 22 2.48 -13.78 16.62
CA TYR A 22 1.02 -13.85 16.64
C TYR A 22 0.53 -15.19 17.18
N GLU A 23 -0.69 -15.18 17.73
CA GLU A 23 -1.45 -16.41 17.96
C GLU A 23 -2.32 -16.70 16.73
N LYS A 24 -2.43 -17.97 16.32
CA LYS A 24 -3.26 -18.38 15.18
C LYS A 24 -4.38 -19.28 15.66
N PHE A 25 -5.60 -18.94 15.25
CA PHE A 25 -6.81 -19.73 15.48
C PHE A 25 -7.49 -20.02 14.14
N THR A 26 -8.44 -20.96 14.15
CA THR A 26 -9.26 -21.27 12.98
C THR A 26 -10.71 -21.33 13.45
N LEU A 27 -11.60 -20.63 12.74
CA LEU A 27 -13.04 -20.68 12.99
C LEU A 27 -13.63 -22.01 12.46
N ASP A 28 -14.85 -22.34 12.87
CA ASP A 28 -15.51 -23.63 12.54
C ASP A 28 -15.64 -23.87 11.03
N ASN A 29 -15.76 -22.82 10.24
CA ASN A 29 -15.82 -22.90 8.77
C ASN A 29 -14.43 -22.86 8.10
N GLY A 30 -13.34 -22.83 8.87
CA GLY A 30 -11.97 -22.86 8.35
C GLY A 30 -11.28 -21.51 8.19
N ILE A 31 -11.92 -20.38 8.51
CA ILE A 31 -11.31 -19.05 8.40
C ILE A 31 -10.14 -18.92 9.40
N PRO A 32 -8.93 -18.60 8.95
CA PRO A 32 -7.80 -18.35 9.83
C PRO A 32 -7.91 -16.96 10.50
N VAL A 33 -7.63 -16.92 11.81
CA VAL A 33 -7.61 -15.72 12.64
C VAL A 33 -6.21 -15.55 13.21
N TYR A 34 -5.60 -14.41 12.98
CA TYR A 34 -4.28 -14.02 13.47
C TYR A 34 -4.43 -12.94 14.53
N VAL A 35 -3.78 -13.11 15.68
CA VAL A 35 -4.07 -12.31 16.86
C VAL A 35 -2.80 -11.77 17.50
N ILE A 36 -2.76 -10.47 17.79
CA ILE A 36 -1.74 -9.80 18.62
C ILE A 36 -2.44 -9.14 19.82
N LYS A 37 -2.30 -9.72 20.98
CA LYS A 37 -2.89 -9.18 22.22
C LYS A 37 -2.05 -8.05 22.80
N SER A 38 -2.73 -6.99 23.27
CA SER A 38 -2.16 -5.90 24.06
C SER A 38 -3.24 -5.35 25.00
N GLU A 39 -2.88 -5.11 26.24
CA GLU A 39 -3.75 -4.52 27.25
C GLU A 39 -3.40 -3.04 27.55
N GLU A 40 -2.54 -2.44 26.74
CA GLU A 40 -2.07 -1.07 26.96
C GLU A 40 -3.17 -0.02 26.80
N GLN A 41 -4.13 -0.30 25.89
CA GLN A 41 -5.26 0.59 25.62
C GLN A 41 -6.54 -0.25 25.44
N ASP A 42 -7.68 0.27 25.89
CA ASP A 42 -8.99 -0.39 25.71
C ASP A 42 -9.53 -0.25 24.27
N THR A 43 -8.68 -0.55 23.31
CA THR A 43 -8.98 -0.43 21.88
C THR A 43 -8.69 -1.73 21.15
N LEU A 44 -9.50 -2.00 20.13
CA LEU A 44 -9.43 -3.17 19.28
C LEU A 44 -9.39 -2.75 17.82
N GLN A 45 -8.52 -3.40 17.05
CA GLN A 45 -8.57 -3.44 15.59
C GLN A 45 -8.97 -4.84 15.14
N LEU A 46 -9.99 -4.93 14.30
CA LEU A 46 -10.42 -6.15 13.62
C LEU A 46 -10.41 -5.89 12.11
N GLU A 47 -9.64 -6.66 11.36
CA GLU A 47 -9.55 -6.52 9.91
C GLU A 47 -9.85 -7.83 9.20
N LEU A 48 -10.78 -7.78 8.24
CA LEU A 48 -11.09 -8.87 7.33
C LEU A 48 -10.45 -8.55 5.98
N VAL A 49 -9.69 -9.50 5.44
CA VAL A 49 -8.96 -9.35 4.17
C VAL A 49 -9.44 -10.41 3.20
N PHE A 50 -9.73 -9.97 1.97
CA PHE A 50 -10.17 -10.81 0.86
C PHE A 50 -9.26 -10.59 -0.35
N PRO A 51 -8.96 -11.62 -1.14
CA PRO A 51 -8.33 -11.48 -2.44
C PRO A 51 -9.39 -10.99 -3.45
N ALA A 52 -9.71 -9.71 -3.37
CA ALA A 52 -10.79 -9.03 -4.10
C ALA A 52 -10.33 -7.65 -4.59
N GLY A 53 -9.08 -7.55 -5.02
CA GLY A 53 -8.51 -6.34 -5.58
C GLY A 53 -8.68 -6.25 -7.09
N SER A 54 -8.13 -5.17 -7.70
CA SER A 54 -8.20 -4.93 -9.14
C SER A 54 -7.52 -6.01 -9.99
N TRP A 55 -6.69 -6.85 -9.38
CA TRP A 55 -6.09 -8.03 -10.03
C TRP A 55 -7.11 -9.05 -10.53
N TYR A 56 -8.26 -9.11 -9.88
CA TYR A 56 -9.31 -10.09 -10.13
C TYR A 56 -10.49 -9.54 -10.92
N GLU A 57 -10.43 -8.28 -11.34
CA GLU A 57 -11.48 -7.64 -12.13
C GLU A 57 -11.57 -8.24 -13.53
N SER A 58 -12.78 -8.49 -13.97
CA SER A 58 -13.10 -8.72 -15.39
C SER A 58 -13.25 -7.40 -16.14
N GLU A 59 -13.91 -6.44 -15.49
CA GLU A 59 -14.09 -5.08 -15.99
C GLU A 59 -13.46 -4.07 -15.03
N SER A 60 -13.02 -2.94 -15.54
CA SER A 60 -12.35 -1.92 -14.74
C SER A 60 -13.26 -1.37 -13.64
N LEU A 61 -12.72 -1.17 -12.44
CA LEU A 61 -13.38 -0.58 -11.26
C LEU A 61 -14.35 -1.50 -10.49
N GLU A 62 -14.54 -2.75 -10.89
CA GLU A 62 -15.41 -3.69 -10.17
C GLU A 62 -14.99 -3.85 -8.71
N ALA A 63 -13.70 -4.04 -8.43
CA ALA A 63 -13.18 -4.24 -7.08
C ALA A 63 -13.44 -3.02 -6.17
N ALA A 64 -13.12 -1.84 -6.68
CA ALA A 64 -13.27 -0.60 -5.92
C ALA A 64 -14.74 -0.26 -5.66
N ALA A 65 -15.60 -0.42 -6.69
CA ALA A 65 -17.03 -0.15 -6.58
C ALA A 65 -17.74 -1.17 -5.67
N THR A 66 -17.40 -2.46 -5.80
CA THR A 66 -17.94 -3.52 -4.93
C THR A 66 -17.58 -3.25 -3.47
N ASN A 67 -16.30 -3.05 -3.16
CA ASN A 67 -15.84 -2.76 -1.80
C ASN A 67 -16.52 -1.50 -1.24
N PHE A 68 -16.70 -0.47 -2.08
CA PHE A 68 -17.40 0.74 -1.68
C PHE A 68 -18.85 0.45 -1.31
N LEU A 69 -19.60 -0.21 -2.18
CA LEU A 69 -21.05 -0.40 -2.02
C LEU A 69 -21.43 -1.41 -0.94
N MET A 70 -20.55 -2.35 -0.58
CA MET A 70 -20.82 -3.29 0.51
C MET A 70 -21.15 -2.59 1.83
N LYS A 71 -20.59 -1.41 2.10
CA LYS A 71 -20.91 -0.61 3.30
C LYS A 71 -22.11 0.31 3.09
N ASN A 72 -22.61 0.43 1.87
CA ASN A 72 -23.64 1.41 1.51
C ASN A 72 -25.08 0.80 1.49
N GLY A 73 -25.30 -0.26 2.26
CA GLY A 73 -26.60 -0.88 2.47
C GLY A 73 -26.51 -2.39 2.55
N THR A 74 -27.31 -2.95 3.42
CA THR A 74 -27.51 -4.41 3.59
C THR A 74 -28.99 -4.72 3.50
N SER A 75 -29.41 -6.00 3.53
CA SER A 75 -30.83 -6.34 3.59
C SER A 75 -31.52 -5.83 4.85
N LYS A 76 -30.74 -5.50 5.92
CA LYS A 76 -31.28 -5.12 7.24
C LYS A 76 -31.03 -3.66 7.60
N ARG A 77 -30.08 -2.99 6.94
CA ARG A 77 -29.63 -1.63 7.30
C ARG A 77 -29.37 -0.80 6.06
N THR A 78 -29.81 0.43 6.08
CA THR A 78 -29.41 1.46 5.12
C THR A 78 -27.98 1.92 5.36
N ALA A 79 -27.39 2.63 4.41
CA ALA A 79 -26.06 3.26 4.56
C ALA A 79 -26.00 4.19 5.77
N LEU A 80 -27.08 4.95 6.02
CA LEU A 80 -27.17 5.86 7.18
C LEU A 80 -27.14 5.08 8.48
N GLU A 81 -27.98 4.06 8.63
CA GLU A 81 -28.03 3.24 9.86
C GLU A 81 -26.72 2.52 10.17
N ILE A 82 -25.99 2.08 9.12
CA ILE A 82 -24.64 1.50 9.29
C ILE A 82 -23.68 2.55 9.85
N ASN A 83 -23.64 3.74 9.26
CA ASN A 83 -22.76 4.82 9.70
C ASN A 83 -23.11 5.31 11.09
N GLU A 84 -24.39 5.57 11.38
CA GLU A 84 -24.85 5.97 12.71
C GLU A 84 -24.52 4.94 13.79
N SER A 85 -24.66 3.64 13.48
CA SER A 85 -24.31 2.56 14.41
C SER A 85 -22.82 2.54 14.77
N VAL A 86 -21.96 2.86 13.79
CA VAL A 86 -20.51 2.91 14.00
C VAL A 86 -20.14 4.21 14.74
N ASP A 87 -20.63 5.36 14.28
CA ASP A 87 -20.29 6.68 14.82
C ASP A 87 -20.79 6.87 16.24
N TYR A 88 -22.00 6.36 16.57
CA TYR A 88 -22.55 6.40 17.94
C TYR A 88 -21.65 5.74 18.99
N HIS A 89 -20.87 4.73 18.58
CA HIS A 89 -19.93 4.03 19.44
C HIS A 89 -18.51 4.60 19.39
N GLY A 90 -18.30 5.73 18.67
CA GLY A 90 -16.98 6.31 18.46
C GLY A 90 -16.02 5.37 17.73
N ALA A 91 -16.57 4.48 16.90
CA ALA A 91 -15.82 3.50 16.13
C ALA A 91 -15.56 3.99 14.69
N TYR A 92 -14.67 3.28 13.99
CA TYR A 92 -14.38 3.53 12.58
C TYR A 92 -14.47 2.21 11.82
N LEU A 93 -15.28 2.19 10.77
CA LEU A 93 -15.33 1.08 9.81
C LEU A 93 -14.79 1.56 8.48
N ASN A 94 -13.51 1.29 8.25
CA ASN A 94 -12.81 1.61 7.01
C ASN A 94 -12.88 0.44 6.03
N ARG A 95 -12.84 0.77 4.74
CA ARG A 95 -12.78 -0.21 3.66
C ARG A 95 -11.82 0.28 2.57
N ASN A 96 -11.05 -0.66 2.02
CA ASN A 96 -10.13 -0.35 0.94
C ASN A 96 -10.09 -1.50 -0.07
N ALA A 97 -9.96 -1.16 -1.34
CA ALA A 97 -9.63 -2.10 -2.41
C ALA A 97 -8.28 -1.70 -3.00
N TYR A 98 -7.34 -2.63 -2.97
CA TYR A 98 -5.99 -2.50 -3.52
C TYR A 98 -5.87 -3.33 -4.81
N HIS A 99 -4.67 -3.54 -5.29
CA HIS A 99 -4.48 -4.37 -6.47
C HIS A 99 -4.79 -5.85 -6.19
N GLU A 100 -4.27 -6.42 -5.11
CA GLU A 100 -4.46 -7.86 -4.83
C GLU A 100 -5.56 -8.15 -3.81
N ASN A 101 -5.83 -7.22 -2.91
CA ASN A 101 -6.70 -7.47 -1.78
C ASN A 101 -7.70 -6.33 -1.56
N ALA A 102 -8.83 -6.68 -0.96
CA ALA A 102 -9.77 -5.73 -0.37
C ALA A 102 -9.87 -5.98 1.13
N THR A 103 -10.08 -4.92 1.90
CA THR A 103 -10.11 -4.97 3.36
C THR A 103 -11.31 -4.26 3.94
N PHE A 104 -11.77 -4.76 5.09
CA PHE A 104 -12.69 -4.09 6.00
C PHE A 104 -12.06 -4.05 7.38
N THR A 105 -11.84 -2.85 7.90
CA THR A 105 -11.14 -2.65 9.18
C THR A 105 -12.03 -1.90 10.15
N LEU A 106 -12.41 -2.57 11.23
CA LEU A 106 -13.13 -1.99 12.36
C LEU A 106 -12.15 -1.61 13.46
N HIS A 107 -12.14 -0.33 13.83
CA HIS A 107 -11.48 0.16 15.04
C HIS A 107 -12.55 0.57 16.05
N CYS A 108 -12.50 0.04 17.25
CA CYS A 108 -13.45 0.39 18.29
C CYS A 108 -12.86 0.24 19.71
N LEU A 109 -13.55 0.80 20.69
CA LEU A 109 -13.28 0.47 22.07
C LEU A 109 -13.70 -0.99 22.33
N THR A 110 -12.91 -1.72 23.11
CA THR A 110 -13.12 -3.14 23.45
C THR A 110 -14.54 -3.44 23.90
N LYS A 111 -15.12 -2.58 24.74
CA LYS A 111 -16.51 -2.74 25.26
C LYS A 111 -17.60 -2.68 24.19
N HIS A 112 -17.31 -2.12 23.01
CA HIS A 112 -18.28 -1.99 21.92
C HIS A 112 -18.17 -3.09 20.86
N THR A 113 -17.21 -4.01 21.01
CA THR A 113 -16.97 -5.10 20.06
C THR A 113 -18.24 -5.93 19.81
N GLU A 114 -18.94 -6.34 20.87
CA GLU A 114 -20.10 -7.23 20.75
C GLU A 114 -21.27 -6.60 19.99
N VAL A 115 -21.50 -5.31 20.14
CA VAL A 115 -22.59 -4.59 19.48
C VAL A 115 -22.25 -4.21 18.03
N LEU A 116 -20.96 -4.06 17.69
CA LEU A 116 -20.51 -3.69 16.34
C LEU A 116 -20.28 -4.89 15.42
N LEU A 117 -20.00 -6.08 15.96
CA LEU A 117 -19.80 -7.27 15.14
C LEU A 117 -21.00 -7.65 14.27
N PRO A 118 -22.27 -7.56 14.72
CA PRO A 118 -23.44 -7.77 13.86
C PRO A 118 -23.51 -6.79 12.67
N VAL A 119 -23.11 -5.53 12.87
CA VAL A 119 -23.08 -4.53 11.80
C VAL A 119 -22.02 -4.90 10.75
N LEU A 120 -20.82 -5.25 11.21
CA LEU A 120 -19.75 -5.72 10.33
C LEU A 120 -20.12 -7.01 9.60
N GLN A 121 -20.78 -7.95 10.29
CA GLN A 121 -21.29 -9.18 9.69
C GLN A 121 -22.27 -8.90 8.56
N ASP A 122 -23.25 -8.01 8.75
CA ASP A 122 -24.21 -7.68 7.71
C ASP A 122 -23.53 -7.02 6.50
N VAL A 123 -22.57 -6.11 6.73
CA VAL A 123 -21.77 -5.49 5.65
C VAL A 123 -21.00 -6.52 4.83
N ILE A 124 -20.45 -7.56 5.49
CA ILE A 124 -19.61 -8.57 4.82
C ILE A 124 -20.46 -9.65 4.14
N GLN A 125 -21.56 -10.12 4.80
CA GLN A 125 -22.26 -11.31 4.36
C GLN A 125 -23.57 -11.03 3.60
N ASP A 126 -24.11 -9.81 3.71
CA ASP A 126 -25.44 -9.50 3.19
C ASP A 126 -25.57 -8.08 2.59
N PRO A 127 -24.58 -7.62 1.79
CA PRO A 127 -24.67 -6.32 1.14
C PRO A 127 -25.77 -6.32 0.07
N SER A 128 -26.56 -5.24 0.01
CA SER A 128 -27.72 -5.13 -0.89
C SER A 128 -27.41 -4.51 -2.25
N PHE A 129 -26.32 -3.77 -2.37
CA PHE A 129 -25.91 -3.04 -3.59
C PHE A 129 -27.04 -2.17 -4.16
N PRO A 130 -27.50 -1.14 -3.44
CA PRO A 130 -28.60 -0.31 -3.91
C PRO A 130 -28.23 0.47 -5.19
N GLU A 131 -29.14 0.50 -6.18
CA GLU A 131 -28.94 1.23 -7.44
C GLU A 131 -28.70 2.72 -7.23
N GLU A 132 -29.41 3.32 -6.29
CA GLU A 132 -29.26 4.74 -5.94
C GLU A 132 -27.85 5.05 -5.40
N GLU A 133 -27.29 4.17 -4.56
CA GLU A 133 -25.93 4.30 -4.02
C GLU A 133 -24.88 4.12 -5.14
N LEU A 134 -25.12 3.20 -6.10
CA LEU A 134 -24.25 3.06 -7.27
C LEU A 134 -24.30 4.33 -8.14
N ALA A 135 -25.47 4.89 -8.36
CA ALA A 135 -25.63 6.12 -9.15
C ALA A 135 -24.87 7.30 -8.50
N LEU A 136 -25.01 7.46 -7.17
CA LEU A 136 -24.27 8.46 -6.40
C LEU A 136 -22.75 8.21 -6.43
N TYR A 137 -22.32 6.97 -6.31
CA TYR A 137 -20.91 6.58 -6.43
C TYR A 137 -20.35 7.00 -7.80
N LYS A 138 -21.00 6.61 -8.89
CA LYS A 138 -20.60 6.97 -10.26
C LYS A 138 -20.47 8.49 -10.41
N GLN A 139 -21.48 9.23 -10.01
CA GLN A 139 -21.48 10.69 -10.10
C GLN A 139 -20.29 11.30 -9.34
N ASN A 140 -20.12 10.91 -8.07
CA ASN A 140 -19.07 11.44 -7.22
C ASN A 140 -17.67 11.08 -7.74
N GLN A 141 -17.46 9.85 -8.21
CA GLN A 141 -16.16 9.43 -8.72
C GLN A 141 -15.82 10.09 -10.07
N LYS A 142 -16.81 10.26 -10.95
CA LYS A 142 -16.62 11.00 -12.21
C LYS A 142 -16.27 12.46 -11.95
N GLN A 143 -16.93 13.11 -10.99
CA GLN A 143 -16.58 14.47 -10.60
C GLN A 143 -15.16 14.57 -10.03
N LYS A 144 -14.80 13.67 -9.12
CA LYS A 144 -13.43 13.59 -8.58
C LYS A 144 -12.39 13.36 -9.68
N LEU A 145 -12.67 12.46 -10.63
CA LEU A 145 -11.80 12.19 -11.76
C LEU A 145 -11.62 13.43 -12.62
N ALA A 146 -12.70 14.14 -12.95
CA ALA A 146 -12.66 15.37 -13.75
C ALA A 146 -11.79 16.45 -13.11
N VAL A 147 -11.92 16.67 -11.80
CA VAL A 147 -11.10 17.64 -11.05
C VAL A 147 -9.63 17.17 -10.98
N ASN A 148 -9.40 15.90 -10.75
CA ASN A 148 -8.03 15.38 -10.63
C ASN A 148 -7.29 15.35 -11.96
N LEU A 149 -7.97 15.15 -13.10
CA LEU A 149 -7.37 15.20 -14.44
C LEU A 149 -6.79 16.58 -14.79
N GLN A 150 -7.16 17.63 -14.06
CA GLN A 150 -6.55 18.96 -14.21
C GLN A 150 -5.18 19.09 -13.51
N LYS A 151 -4.81 18.12 -12.65
CA LYS A 151 -3.56 18.15 -11.88
C LYS A 151 -2.47 17.36 -12.59
N CYS A 152 -1.35 18.00 -12.88
CA CYS A 152 -0.20 17.37 -13.53
C CYS A 152 0.30 16.13 -12.77
N ASP A 153 0.36 16.19 -11.43
CA ASP A 153 0.77 15.08 -10.58
C ASP A 153 -0.13 13.84 -10.74
N PHE A 154 -1.44 14.04 -10.72
CA PHE A 154 -2.41 12.95 -10.90
C PHE A 154 -2.30 12.31 -12.29
N VAL A 155 -2.15 13.13 -13.33
CA VAL A 155 -1.97 12.65 -14.71
C VAL A 155 -0.64 11.88 -14.83
N ALA A 156 0.43 12.41 -14.24
CA ALA A 156 1.74 11.78 -14.26
C ALA A 156 1.73 10.39 -13.60
N ASN A 157 1.10 10.25 -12.41
CA ASN A 157 0.98 8.96 -11.74
C ASN A 157 0.24 7.92 -12.60
N ARG A 158 -0.85 8.31 -13.24
CA ARG A 158 -1.63 7.41 -14.11
C ARG A 158 -0.85 6.93 -15.32
N PHE A 159 -0.14 7.83 -15.99
CA PHE A 159 0.54 7.50 -17.23
C PHE A 159 1.86 6.76 -16.99
N ILE A 160 2.60 7.06 -15.92
CA ILE A 160 3.83 6.31 -15.63
C ILE A 160 3.56 4.84 -15.37
N ASP A 161 2.51 4.52 -14.60
CA ASP A 161 2.12 3.13 -14.33
C ASP A 161 1.64 2.42 -15.61
N LYS A 162 0.87 3.11 -16.46
CA LYS A 162 0.47 2.63 -17.77
C LYS A 162 1.69 2.31 -18.66
N TYR A 163 2.69 3.18 -18.70
CA TYR A 163 3.90 2.96 -19.50
C TYR A 163 4.78 1.83 -18.96
N LEU A 164 4.79 1.62 -17.64
CA LEU A 164 5.55 0.55 -17.01
C LEU A 164 4.90 -0.83 -17.19
N PHE A 165 3.58 -0.91 -17.08
CA PHE A 165 2.87 -2.18 -16.95
C PHE A 165 1.93 -2.49 -18.11
N GLY A 166 1.49 -1.48 -18.85
CA GLY A 166 0.53 -1.61 -19.95
C GLY A 166 -0.91 -1.37 -19.55
N ASP A 167 -1.77 -1.02 -20.52
CA ASP A 167 -3.18 -0.66 -20.32
C ASP A 167 -4.06 -1.78 -19.77
N PHE A 168 -3.74 -3.02 -20.09
CA PHE A 168 -4.53 -4.18 -19.70
C PHE A 168 -4.06 -4.83 -18.39
N HIS A 169 -2.87 -4.47 -17.94
CA HIS A 169 -2.33 -4.98 -16.68
C HIS A 169 -2.97 -4.25 -15.48
N PRO A 170 -3.38 -4.95 -14.40
CA PRO A 170 -4.02 -4.33 -13.24
C PRO A 170 -3.24 -3.19 -12.60
N TYR A 171 -1.90 -3.22 -12.67
CA TYR A 171 -1.05 -2.14 -12.12
C TYR A 171 -0.92 -0.93 -13.06
N GLY A 172 -1.19 -1.09 -14.36
CA GLY A 172 -1.14 0.01 -15.33
C GLY A 172 -2.50 0.51 -15.79
N ARG A 173 -3.57 -0.23 -15.46
CA ARG A 173 -4.94 0.13 -15.85
C ARG A 173 -5.40 1.42 -15.18
N VAL A 174 -5.95 2.33 -15.97
CA VAL A 174 -6.44 3.62 -15.47
C VAL A 174 -7.96 3.71 -15.55
N SER A 175 -8.55 4.34 -14.54
CA SER A 175 -10.00 4.62 -14.54
C SER A 175 -10.38 5.62 -15.64
N SER A 176 -11.59 5.50 -16.20
CA SER A 176 -12.13 6.44 -17.19
C SER A 176 -13.57 6.79 -16.88
N MET A 177 -14.09 7.88 -17.47
CA MET A 177 -15.50 8.24 -17.35
C MET A 177 -16.40 7.10 -17.86
N MET A 178 -16.03 6.49 -18.99
CA MET A 178 -16.77 5.37 -19.56
C MET A 178 -16.75 4.13 -18.66
N ALA A 179 -15.62 3.85 -17.99
CA ALA A 179 -15.55 2.73 -17.05
C ALA A 179 -16.50 2.92 -15.86
N TYR A 180 -16.63 4.15 -15.34
CA TYR A 180 -17.65 4.43 -14.31
C TYR A 180 -19.08 4.29 -14.84
N ASP A 181 -19.37 4.74 -16.08
CA ASP A 181 -20.70 4.61 -16.66
C ASP A 181 -21.09 3.15 -16.90
N ALA A 182 -20.13 2.29 -17.24
CA ALA A 182 -20.33 0.88 -17.50
C ALA A 182 -20.63 0.03 -16.26
N LEU A 183 -20.34 0.49 -15.03
CA LEU A 183 -20.61 -0.26 -13.81
C LEU A 183 -22.11 -0.58 -13.66
N GLN A 184 -22.42 -1.81 -13.28
CA GLN A 184 -23.78 -2.30 -13.03
C GLN A 184 -23.84 -3.08 -11.73
N THR A 185 -24.93 -3.03 -11.00
CA THR A 185 -25.06 -3.73 -9.72
C THR A 185 -24.94 -5.24 -9.87
N GLU A 186 -25.36 -5.81 -10.99
CA GLU A 186 -25.24 -7.23 -11.31
C GLU A 186 -23.78 -7.67 -11.39
N THR A 187 -22.91 -6.90 -12.06
CA THR A 187 -21.49 -7.22 -12.17
C THR A 187 -20.80 -7.10 -10.82
N LEU A 188 -21.14 -6.08 -10.04
CA LEU A 188 -20.60 -5.91 -8.69
C LEU A 188 -21.05 -7.01 -7.74
N ARG A 189 -22.30 -7.44 -7.85
CA ARG A 189 -22.84 -8.57 -7.07
C ARG A 189 -22.16 -9.89 -7.45
N ALA A 190 -21.93 -10.12 -8.75
CA ALA A 190 -21.19 -11.29 -9.23
C ALA A 190 -19.73 -11.28 -8.73
N PHE A 191 -19.05 -10.11 -8.75
CA PHE A 191 -17.71 -9.95 -8.20
C PHE A 191 -17.68 -10.23 -6.69
N TYR A 192 -18.64 -9.70 -5.93
CA TYR A 192 -18.81 -9.98 -4.51
C TYR A 192 -18.97 -11.47 -4.24
N GLN A 193 -19.90 -12.14 -4.92
CA GLN A 193 -20.16 -13.56 -4.70
C GLN A 193 -18.95 -14.43 -4.99
N LYS A 194 -18.13 -14.06 -5.97
CA LYS A 194 -16.94 -14.79 -6.39
C LYS A 194 -15.74 -14.59 -5.47
N HIS A 195 -15.53 -13.36 -4.96
CA HIS A 195 -14.28 -12.99 -4.30
C HIS A 195 -14.40 -12.78 -2.78
N TYR A 196 -15.57 -12.38 -2.27
CA TYR A 196 -15.80 -12.19 -0.84
C TYR A 196 -16.39 -13.46 -0.21
N THR A 197 -15.72 -14.59 -0.38
CA THR A 197 -16.15 -15.89 0.13
C THR A 197 -15.50 -16.19 1.48
N TYR A 198 -16.15 -17.02 2.30
CA TYR A 198 -15.63 -17.40 3.62
C TYR A 198 -14.25 -18.06 3.55
N ASN A 199 -14.03 -18.96 2.57
CA ASN A 199 -12.77 -19.69 2.43
C ASN A 199 -11.59 -18.85 1.92
N ASN A 200 -11.86 -17.67 1.36
CA ASN A 200 -10.87 -16.69 0.94
C ASN A 200 -10.61 -15.61 1.99
N CYS A 201 -11.40 -15.57 3.06
CA CYS A 201 -11.27 -14.60 4.14
C CYS A 201 -10.09 -14.92 5.06
N ARG A 202 -9.36 -13.89 5.47
CA ARG A 202 -8.38 -13.93 6.57
C ARG A 202 -8.72 -12.83 7.55
N ILE A 203 -8.71 -13.17 8.86
CA ILE A 203 -9.06 -12.23 9.92
C ILE A 203 -7.78 -11.89 10.70
N PHE A 204 -7.56 -10.60 10.93
CA PHE A 204 -6.47 -10.07 11.75
C PHE A 204 -7.05 -9.26 12.89
N VAL A 205 -6.61 -9.56 14.12
CA VAL A 205 -7.11 -8.92 15.35
C VAL A 205 -5.95 -8.41 16.16
N ALA A 206 -6.00 -7.18 16.61
CA ALA A 206 -4.98 -6.62 17.48
C ALA A 206 -5.58 -5.71 18.57
N GLY A 207 -4.89 -5.61 19.70
CA GLY A 207 -5.24 -4.75 20.82
C GLY A 207 -5.84 -5.48 22.00
N ASN A 208 -6.63 -4.77 22.80
CA ASN A 208 -7.30 -5.33 23.97
C ASN A 208 -8.61 -6.00 23.52
N MET A 209 -8.68 -7.31 23.71
CA MET A 209 -9.79 -8.14 23.25
C MET A 209 -10.66 -8.58 24.42
N PRO A 210 -12.01 -8.63 24.24
CA PRO A 210 -12.85 -9.28 25.22
C PRO A 210 -12.49 -10.77 25.33
N ALA A 211 -12.61 -11.33 26.55
CA ALA A 211 -12.22 -12.72 26.82
C ALA A 211 -12.92 -13.75 25.90
N ASN A 212 -14.13 -13.44 25.44
CA ASN A 212 -14.93 -14.27 24.53
C ASN A 212 -14.75 -13.92 23.04
N MET A 213 -13.70 -13.18 22.65
CA MET A 213 -13.51 -12.69 21.28
C MET A 213 -13.58 -13.78 20.22
N LEU A 214 -12.94 -14.92 20.45
CA LEU A 214 -12.97 -16.03 19.49
C LEU A 214 -14.37 -16.63 19.34
N ALA A 215 -15.12 -16.74 20.44
CA ALA A 215 -16.51 -17.19 20.40
C ALA A 215 -17.39 -16.20 19.62
N LEU A 216 -17.18 -14.90 19.80
CA LEU A 216 -17.87 -13.85 19.05
C LEU A 216 -17.52 -13.91 17.56
N LEU A 217 -16.25 -14.03 17.20
CA LEU A 217 -15.82 -14.19 15.80
C LEU A 217 -16.42 -15.44 15.19
N ASN A 218 -16.42 -16.55 15.91
CA ASN A 218 -17.01 -17.79 15.43
C ASN A 218 -18.52 -17.66 15.23
N LYS A 219 -19.24 -17.05 16.18
CA LYS A 219 -20.67 -16.77 16.07
C LYS A 219 -21.03 -15.97 14.82
N HIS A 220 -20.26 -14.92 14.51
CA HIS A 220 -20.59 -13.99 13.43
C HIS A 220 -19.99 -14.39 12.07
N PHE A 221 -18.82 -15.00 12.05
CA PHE A 221 -18.10 -15.31 10.82
C PHE A 221 -17.75 -16.77 10.63
N GLY A 222 -17.84 -17.62 11.67
CA GLY A 222 -17.41 -19.01 11.61
C GLY A 222 -18.52 -20.02 11.38
N THR A 223 -19.79 -19.68 11.67
CA THR A 223 -20.93 -20.62 11.62
C THR A 223 -21.55 -20.76 10.23
N THR A 224 -21.27 -19.83 9.31
CA THR A 224 -21.85 -19.80 7.97
C THR A 224 -20.76 -19.92 6.91
N ARG A 225 -21.15 -20.50 5.75
CA ARG A 225 -20.30 -20.57 4.54
C ARG A 225 -20.83 -19.62 3.48
N TRP A 226 -20.79 -18.31 3.79
CA TRP A 226 -21.33 -17.29 2.88
C TRP A 226 -20.60 -17.29 1.53
N ASN A 227 -21.34 -17.02 0.48
CA ASN A 227 -20.91 -17.02 -0.92
C ASN A 227 -20.25 -18.35 -1.41
N GLY A 228 -20.42 -19.45 -0.64
CA GLY A 228 -19.87 -20.74 -1.04
C GLY A 228 -18.35 -20.83 -1.03
N GLU A 229 -17.82 -21.83 -1.73
CA GLU A 229 -16.39 -22.03 -1.91
C GLU A 229 -15.96 -21.48 -3.28
N SER A 230 -14.93 -20.67 -3.27
CA SER A 230 -14.28 -20.18 -4.49
C SER A 230 -12.83 -20.63 -4.52
N SER A 231 -12.42 -21.21 -5.64
CA SER A 231 -11.01 -21.47 -5.91
C SER A 231 -10.35 -20.14 -6.33
N LEU A 232 -9.41 -19.67 -5.52
CA LEU A 232 -8.64 -18.50 -5.87
C LEU A 232 -7.63 -18.84 -6.96
N ILE A 233 -7.95 -18.51 -8.20
CA ILE A 233 -7.00 -18.57 -9.32
C ILE A 233 -6.36 -17.18 -9.43
N ARG A 234 -5.05 -17.13 -9.31
CA ARG A 234 -4.27 -15.92 -9.60
C ARG A 234 -3.65 -16.08 -10.98
N PRO A 235 -4.23 -15.45 -12.02
CA PRO A 235 -3.63 -15.53 -13.34
C PRO A 235 -2.26 -14.81 -13.33
N GLU A 236 -1.30 -15.37 -14.03
CA GLU A 236 -0.09 -14.63 -14.40
C GLU A 236 -0.45 -13.68 -15.53
N LEU A 237 -0.25 -12.41 -15.30
CA LEU A 237 -0.51 -11.37 -16.29
C LEU A 237 0.83 -10.74 -16.69
N PRO A 238 1.26 -10.92 -17.95
CA PRO A 238 2.49 -10.32 -18.41
C PRO A 238 2.36 -8.80 -18.49
N ILE A 239 3.38 -8.10 -18.06
CA ILE A 239 3.48 -6.65 -18.29
C ILE A 239 3.75 -6.41 -19.78
N GLN A 240 3.21 -5.30 -20.29
CA GLN A 240 3.40 -4.81 -21.65
C GLN A 240 3.91 -3.36 -21.61
N PRO A 241 5.18 -3.16 -21.24
CA PRO A 241 5.73 -1.82 -21.14
C PRO A 241 5.69 -1.09 -22.48
N ALA A 242 5.58 0.23 -22.46
CA ALA A 242 5.65 1.04 -23.65
C ALA A 242 7.03 0.89 -24.35
N GLU A 243 7.05 0.92 -25.67
CA GLU A 243 8.29 0.86 -26.45
C GLU A 243 9.13 2.14 -26.28
N GLU A 244 8.46 3.29 -26.33
CA GLU A 244 9.08 4.59 -26.06
C GLU A 244 9.29 4.77 -24.56
N LYS A 245 10.35 5.49 -24.20
CA LYS A 245 10.72 5.73 -22.82
C LYS A 245 10.66 7.18 -22.37
N LYS A 246 10.43 8.12 -23.31
CA LYS A 246 10.42 9.55 -23.01
C LYS A 246 9.09 10.17 -23.43
N PHE A 247 8.35 10.67 -22.46
CA PHE A 247 7.02 11.21 -22.66
C PHE A 247 6.94 12.64 -22.12
N ARG A 248 6.23 13.50 -22.88
CA ARG A 248 5.93 14.87 -22.51
C ARG A 248 4.46 15.12 -22.79
N ILE A 249 3.70 15.45 -21.74
CA ILE A 249 2.26 15.67 -21.80
C ILE A 249 1.99 17.12 -21.42
N PHE A 250 1.26 17.81 -22.28
CA PHE A 250 0.76 19.15 -22.00
C PHE A 250 -0.64 19.04 -21.41
N ASN A 251 -0.82 19.43 -20.13
CA ASN A 251 -2.05 19.23 -19.37
C ASN A 251 -2.68 20.55 -18.88
N ASP A 252 -1.87 21.55 -18.52
CA ASP A 252 -2.34 22.82 -17.97
C ASP A 252 -1.58 23.99 -18.61
N GLU A 253 -2.28 24.80 -19.42
CA GLU A 253 -1.69 25.97 -20.09
C GLU A 253 -1.16 27.02 -19.14
N ASN A 254 -1.80 27.20 -18.00
CA ASN A 254 -1.53 28.26 -17.04
C ASN A 254 -0.79 27.76 -15.80
N GLY A 255 -0.44 26.47 -15.75
CA GLY A 255 0.23 25.86 -14.62
C GLY A 255 1.65 26.39 -14.47
N VAL A 256 2.03 26.68 -13.23
CA VAL A 256 3.40 27.12 -12.87
C VAL A 256 4.29 25.94 -12.47
N GLN A 257 3.70 24.77 -12.22
CA GLN A 257 4.37 23.54 -11.84
C GLN A 257 4.14 22.44 -12.88
N GLY A 258 5.14 21.58 -13.04
CA GLY A 258 5.06 20.35 -13.78
C GLY A 258 5.33 19.14 -12.86
N ALA A 259 4.83 17.99 -13.25
CA ALA A 259 5.09 16.74 -12.57
C ALA A 259 6.11 15.91 -13.35
N VAL A 260 7.17 15.47 -12.69
CA VAL A 260 8.20 14.60 -13.23
C VAL A 260 8.09 13.21 -12.63
N ARG A 261 8.13 12.19 -13.49
CA ARG A 261 8.22 10.77 -13.09
C ARG A 261 9.35 10.12 -13.86
N ILE A 262 10.23 9.44 -13.14
CA ILE A 262 11.30 8.64 -13.73
C ILE A 262 11.20 7.25 -13.10
N ALA A 263 10.90 6.24 -13.91
CA ALA A 263 10.58 4.93 -13.36
C ALA A 263 11.08 3.80 -14.26
N ARG A 264 11.31 2.63 -13.68
CA ARG A 264 11.60 1.40 -14.42
C ARG A 264 11.03 0.19 -13.72
N PRO A 265 10.68 -0.90 -14.44
CA PRO A 265 10.40 -2.18 -13.82
C PRO A 265 11.60 -2.66 -13.00
N PHE A 266 11.32 -3.28 -11.86
CA PHE A 266 12.32 -3.77 -10.93
C PHE A 266 11.89 -5.14 -10.37
N PRO A 267 12.81 -6.04 -10.00
CA PRO A 267 12.46 -7.27 -9.31
C PRO A 267 11.67 -7.02 -8.03
N ASN A 268 10.70 -7.90 -7.75
CA ASN A 268 9.85 -7.77 -6.58
C ASN A 268 10.51 -8.32 -5.30
N ARG A 269 9.77 -8.29 -4.20
CA ARG A 269 10.22 -8.69 -2.86
C ARG A 269 10.78 -10.10 -2.72
N TYR A 270 10.52 -11.00 -3.68
CA TYR A 270 11.05 -12.37 -3.68
C TYR A 270 12.45 -12.47 -4.31
N HIS A 271 12.94 -11.42 -4.95
CA HIS A 271 14.28 -11.37 -5.51
C HIS A 271 15.33 -11.13 -4.41
N PRO A 272 16.46 -11.83 -4.42
CA PRO A 272 17.49 -11.69 -3.39
C PRO A 272 18.10 -10.30 -3.26
N ASP A 273 18.11 -9.52 -4.34
CA ASP A 273 18.61 -8.14 -4.32
C ASP A 273 17.61 -7.13 -3.75
N PHE A 274 16.33 -7.50 -3.60
CA PHE A 274 15.30 -6.54 -3.18
C PHE A 274 15.58 -5.91 -1.81
N PRO A 275 15.98 -6.65 -0.76
CA PRO A 275 16.36 -6.06 0.53
C PRO A 275 17.54 -5.09 0.43
N LYS A 276 18.51 -5.40 -0.43
CA LYS A 276 19.69 -4.56 -0.65
C LYS A 276 19.29 -3.28 -1.40
N MET A 277 18.39 -3.39 -2.36
CA MET A 277 17.86 -2.24 -3.10
C MET A 277 17.03 -1.30 -2.23
N LEU A 278 16.38 -1.79 -1.16
CA LEU A 278 15.75 -0.91 -0.18
C LEU A 278 16.76 0.04 0.45
N VAL A 279 17.96 -0.44 0.80
CA VAL A 279 19.03 0.40 1.35
C VAL A 279 19.55 1.39 0.31
N LEU A 280 19.87 0.93 -0.90
CA LEU A 280 20.33 1.78 -1.99
C LEU A 280 19.31 2.87 -2.33
N ASN A 281 18.03 2.49 -2.43
CA ASN A 281 16.96 3.44 -2.71
C ASN A 281 16.76 4.45 -1.56
N THR A 282 16.96 4.05 -0.30
CA THR A 282 16.89 4.97 0.83
C THR A 282 17.97 6.04 0.73
N ILE A 283 19.21 5.66 0.44
CA ILE A 283 20.32 6.59 0.21
C ILE A 283 19.97 7.55 -0.95
N PHE A 284 19.47 7.00 -2.05
CA PHE A 284 19.19 7.76 -3.26
C PHE A 284 18.08 8.79 -3.09
N GLY A 285 16.87 8.35 -2.64
CA GLY A 285 15.69 9.21 -2.58
C GLY A 285 14.62 8.75 -1.57
N GLY A 286 14.93 7.80 -0.67
CA GLY A 286 13.92 7.16 0.18
C GLY A 286 13.62 7.90 1.50
N TYR A 287 14.30 9.00 1.82
CA TYR A 287 14.05 9.77 3.02
C TYR A 287 14.44 11.24 2.84
N PHE A 288 14.12 12.08 3.83
CA PHE A 288 14.32 13.52 3.74
C PHE A 288 15.79 13.95 3.59
N GLY A 289 16.74 13.24 4.18
CA GLY A 289 18.19 13.49 4.05
C GLY A 289 18.85 12.76 2.88
N SER A 290 18.09 12.24 1.92
CA SER A 290 18.61 11.50 0.77
C SER A 290 19.32 12.41 -0.24
N ARG A 291 20.10 11.80 -1.13
CA ARG A 291 20.88 12.54 -2.15
C ARG A 291 20.01 13.39 -3.06
N LEU A 292 18.87 12.85 -3.53
CA LEU A 292 17.93 13.62 -4.35
C LEU A 292 17.37 14.84 -3.60
N MET A 293 17.04 14.70 -2.32
CA MET A 293 16.56 15.82 -1.53
C MET A 293 17.63 16.88 -1.31
N SER A 294 18.84 16.48 -0.94
CA SER A 294 19.96 17.41 -0.73
C SER A 294 20.32 18.17 -2.01
N ASN A 295 20.45 17.48 -3.15
CA ASN A 295 20.81 18.12 -4.42
C ASN A 295 19.66 18.99 -4.96
N ILE A 296 18.49 18.36 -5.21
CA ILE A 296 17.46 18.99 -6.06
C ILE A 296 16.58 19.96 -5.27
N ARG A 297 16.29 19.64 -3.98
CA ARG A 297 15.51 20.52 -3.11
C ARG A 297 16.37 21.56 -2.42
N GLU A 298 17.47 21.15 -1.75
CA GLU A 298 18.23 22.05 -0.88
C GLU A 298 19.23 22.92 -1.68
N ASP A 299 20.05 22.30 -2.54
CA ASP A 299 21.08 23.03 -3.29
C ASP A 299 20.50 23.78 -4.51
N LYS A 300 19.60 23.15 -5.28
CA LYS A 300 19.05 23.72 -6.51
C LYS A 300 17.76 24.50 -6.30
N GLY A 301 16.96 24.14 -5.30
CA GLY A 301 15.67 24.77 -5.06
C GLY A 301 14.62 24.53 -6.15
N TYR A 302 14.75 23.44 -6.94
CA TYR A 302 13.85 23.16 -8.07
C TYR A 302 12.49 22.63 -7.63
N THR A 303 12.40 22.02 -6.46
CA THR A 303 11.19 21.39 -5.95
C THR A 303 11.03 21.58 -4.44
N TYR A 304 9.80 21.42 -3.96
CA TYR A 304 9.53 21.29 -2.52
C TYR A 304 9.90 19.92 -1.96
N GLY A 305 9.95 18.88 -2.80
CA GLY A 305 10.38 17.55 -2.42
C GLY A 305 10.45 16.60 -3.61
N ILE A 306 11.43 15.70 -3.56
CA ILE A 306 11.65 14.65 -4.54
C ILE A 306 11.92 13.33 -3.81
N TYR A 307 11.28 12.26 -4.23
CA TYR A 307 11.37 10.97 -3.58
C TYR A 307 11.53 9.85 -4.59
N SER A 308 12.25 8.81 -4.17
CA SER A 308 12.35 7.54 -4.88
C SER A 308 11.71 6.42 -4.05
N GLN A 309 10.82 5.66 -4.66
CA GLN A 309 10.10 4.55 -4.04
C GLN A 309 10.33 3.26 -4.81
N LEU A 310 10.45 2.15 -4.09
CA LEU A 310 10.28 0.82 -4.66
C LEU A 310 8.82 0.40 -4.50
N TYR A 311 8.10 0.22 -5.61
CA TYR A 311 6.79 -0.41 -5.59
C TYR A 311 6.93 -1.85 -5.12
N ASN A 312 6.08 -2.24 -4.21
CA ASN A 312 6.19 -3.56 -3.59
C ASN A 312 4.96 -4.40 -3.91
N PHE A 313 4.60 -4.46 -5.20
CA PHE A 313 3.53 -5.31 -5.67
C PHE A 313 3.93 -6.79 -5.61
N ARG A 314 2.95 -7.67 -5.60
CA ARG A 314 3.19 -9.09 -5.45
C ARG A 314 3.82 -9.72 -6.68
N GLN A 315 3.37 -9.34 -7.86
CA GLN A 315 3.81 -9.99 -9.12
C GLN A 315 5.03 -9.32 -9.73
N VAL A 316 5.09 -8.02 -9.67
CA VAL A 316 6.15 -7.20 -10.25
C VAL A 316 6.37 -5.98 -9.36
N SER A 317 7.53 -5.36 -9.47
CA SER A 317 7.87 -4.13 -8.79
C SER A 317 8.37 -3.09 -9.78
N ALA A 318 8.49 -1.86 -9.32
CA ALA A 318 9.14 -0.79 -10.05
C ALA A 318 9.87 0.13 -9.06
N ILE A 319 10.93 0.76 -9.53
CA ILE A 319 11.47 1.95 -8.89
C ILE A 319 10.81 3.17 -9.56
N ASN A 320 10.29 4.08 -8.75
CA ASN A 320 9.64 5.31 -9.22
C ASN A 320 10.19 6.52 -8.47
N ILE A 321 10.78 7.44 -9.21
CA ILE A 321 11.24 8.73 -8.74
C ILE A 321 10.19 9.76 -9.11
N GLN A 322 9.74 10.54 -8.15
CA GLN A 322 8.61 11.46 -8.33
C GLN A 322 8.86 12.82 -7.68
N THR A 323 8.46 13.86 -8.39
CA THR A 323 8.47 15.22 -7.89
C THR A 323 7.49 16.11 -8.67
N GLU A 324 7.12 17.23 -8.05
CA GLU A 324 6.57 18.41 -8.72
C GLU A 324 7.62 19.51 -8.65
N ALA A 325 7.95 20.09 -9.78
CA ALA A 325 8.99 21.12 -9.91
C ALA A 325 8.44 22.33 -10.66
N GLY A 326 9.13 23.45 -10.61
CA GLY A 326 8.85 24.57 -11.50
C GLY A 326 8.84 24.09 -12.95
N ARG A 327 7.87 24.56 -13.74
CA ARG A 327 7.68 24.10 -15.12
C ARG A 327 8.95 24.29 -15.98
N ASP A 328 9.65 25.37 -15.77
CA ASP A 328 10.89 25.77 -16.45
C ASP A 328 12.12 24.93 -16.05
N VAL A 329 12.06 24.22 -14.90
CA VAL A 329 13.17 23.41 -14.38
C VAL A 329 12.90 21.90 -14.40
N CYS A 330 11.79 21.43 -14.97
CA CYS A 330 11.47 19.99 -15.02
C CYS A 330 12.58 19.18 -15.73
N GLU A 331 13.07 19.65 -16.89
CA GLU A 331 14.15 18.96 -17.63
C GLU A 331 15.47 19.00 -16.86
N ALA A 332 15.81 20.15 -16.24
CA ALA A 332 17.00 20.26 -15.39
C ALA A 332 16.91 19.33 -14.17
N THR A 333 15.70 19.13 -13.62
CA THR A 333 15.46 18.17 -12.54
C THR A 333 15.78 16.73 -12.97
N ILE A 334 15.37 16.33 -14.18
CA ILE A 334 15.69 15.01 -14.74
C ILE A 334 17.21 14.83 -14.89
N GLU A 335 17.91 15.85 -15.38
CA GLU A 335 19.38 15.81 -15.51
C GLU A 335 20.08 15.61 -14.15
N GLU A 336 19.63 16.30 -13.11
CA GLU A 336 20.18 16.14 -11.77
C GLU A 336 19.87 14.74 -11.18
N VAL A 337 18.69 14.18 -11.41
CA VAL A 337 18.39 12.80 -11.03
C VAL A 337 19.37 11.82 -11.66
N TYR A 338 19.65 11.96 -12.96
CA TYR A 338 20.62 11.08 -13.64
C TYR A 338 22.06 11.29 -13.17
N LYS A 339 22.46 12.50 -12.79
CA LYS A 339 23.78 12.74 -12.18
C LYS A 339 23.92 11.99 -10.86
N GLU A 340 22.88 11.99 -10.01
CA GLU A 340 22.91 11.24 -8.75
C GLU A 340 22.94 9.72 -8.99
N LEU A 341 22.20 9.19 -9.97
CA LEU A 341 22.31 7.78 -10.35
C LEU A 341 23.73 7.41 -10.78
N GLN A 342 24.37 8.24 -11.62
CA GLN A 342 25.74 8.05 -12.06
C GLN A 342 26.75 8.15 -10.91
N GLN A 343 26.52 9.06 -9.98
CA GLN A 343 27.36 9.21 -8.79
C GLN A 343 27.38 7.94 -7.95
N LEU A 344 26.20 7.32 -7.73
CA LEU A 344 26.09 6.04 -7.02
C LEU A 344 26.75 4.87 -7.75
N GLN A 345 26.82 4.90 -9.08
CA GLN A 345 27.53 3.90 -9.88
C GLN A 345 29.05 4.08 -9.82
N ASN A 346 29.54 5.31 -9.80
CA ASN A 346 30.95 5.63 -10.00
C ASN A 346 31.72 5.77 -8.68
N VAL A 347 31.05 6.19 -7.60
CA VAL A 347 31.68 6.49 -6.31
C VAL A 347 31.00 5.65 -5.21
N PRO A 348 31.75 4.88 -4.44
CA PRO A 348 31.21 4.18 -3.27
C PRO A 348 30.57 5.17 -2.28
N VAL A 349 29.49 4.72 -1.63
CA VAL A 349 28.83 5.50 -0.58
C VAL A 349 29.79 5.72 0.59
N PRO A 350 30.00 6.97 1.07
CA PRO A 350 30.80 7.21 2.27
C PRO A 350 30.27 6.44 3.49
N GLN A 351 31.17 5.99 4.33
CA GLN A 351 30.80 5.21 5.53
C GLN A 351 29.84 5.98 6.45
N GLU A 352 30.06 7.27 6.62
CA GLU A 352 29.20 8.15 7.44
C GLU A 352 27.77 8.20 6.92
N GLU A 353 27.58 8.31 5.61
CA GLU A 353 26.26 8.31 4.95
C GLU A 353 25.58 6.94 5.10
N LEU A 354 26.32 5.87 4.93
CA LEU A 354 25.80 4.51 5.10
C LEU A 354 25.37 4.24 6.54
N ASP A 355 26.13 4.67 7.53
CA ASP A 355 25.79 4.50 8.95
C ASP A 355 24.57 5.35 9.33
N LEU A 356 24.45 6.57 8.81
CA LEU A 356 23.27 7.40 8.99
C LEU A 356 22.02 6.71 8.43
N VAL A 357 22.09 6.17 7.22
CA VAL A 357 20.95 5.48 6.59
C VAL A 357 20.60 4.20 7.30
N ARG A 358 21.56 3.41 7.76
CA ARG A 358 21.32 2.23 8.62
C ARG A 358 20.55 2.62 9.88
N ASN A 359 21.00 3.65 10.58
CA ASN A 359 20.34 4.15 11.78
C ASN A 359 18.93 4.64 11.50
N TYR A 360 18.73 5.36 10.40
CA TYR A 360 17.40 5.79 9.96
C TYR A 360 16.46 4.59 9.69
N MET A 361 16.90 3.62 8.89
CA MET A 361 16.07 2.46 8.53
C MET A 361 15.74 1.57 9.73
N ILE A 362 16.72 1.31 10.60
CA ILE A 362 16.49 0.53 11.82
C ILE A 362 15.59 1.28 12.79
N GLY A 363 15.77 2.59 12.95
CA GLY A 363 14.89 3.45 13.75
C GLY A 363 13.45 3.45 13.24
N SER A 364 13.24 3.50 11.91
CA SER A 364 11.92 3.38 11.30
C SER A 364 11.28 2.01 11.57
N ILE A 365 12.05 0.92 11.45
CA ILE A 365 11.56 -0.43 11.77
C ILE A 365 11.14 -0.53 13.25
N LEU A 366 11.89 0.06 14.16
CA LEU A 366 11.53 0.09 15.60
C LEU A 366 10.20 0.82 15.81
N GLY A 367 9.99 1.97 15.16
CA GLY A 367 8.71 2.68 15.18
C GLY A 367 7.54 1.86 14.61
N ASP A 368 7.80 1.10 13.54
CA ASP A 368 6.82 0.19 12.93
C ASP A 368 6.47 -1.04 13.79
N LEU A 369 7.14 -1.24 14.92
CA LEU A 369 6.86 -2.32 15.87
C LEU A 369 6.30 -1.79 17.20
N ASP A 370 6.04 -0.52 17.29
CA ASP A 370 5.47 0.12 18.47
C ASP A 370 3.95 -0.10 18.53
N GLY A 371 3.56 -1.03 19.40
CA GLY A 371 2.16 -1.37 19.63
C GLY A 371 1.61 -2.53 18.78
N ALA A 372 0.48 -3.06 19.24
CA ALA A 372 -0.13 -4.25 18.66
C ALA A 372 -0.65 -4.04 17.23
N PHE A 373 -1.13 -2.83 16.92
CA PHE A 373 -1.67 -2.52 15.61
C PHE A 373 -0.59 -2.50 14.53
N GLN A 374 0.58 -1.97 14.83
CA GLN A 374 1.74 -1.96 13.93
C GLN A 374 2.29 -3.37 13.72
N VAL A 375 2.40 -4.15 14.81
CA VAL A 375 2.88 -5.54 14.74
C VAL A 375 1.96 -6.42 13.90
N ILE A 376 0.63 -6.32 14.06
CA ILE A 376 -0.30 -7.12 13.24
C ILE A 376 -0.26 -6.70 11.76
N GLN A 377 -0.05 -5.43 11.44
CA GLN A 377 0.12 -4.97 10.06
C GLN A 377 1.40 -5.55 9.43
N ARG A 378 2.49 -5.64 10.20
CA ARG A 378 3.73 -6.29 9.76
C ARG A 378 3.50 -7.77 9.43
N TRP A 379 2.85 -8.50 10.33
CA TRP A 379 2.50 -9.90 10.10
C TRP A 379 1.53 -10.10 8.94
N LYS A 380 0.50 -9.24 8.83
CA LYS A 380 -0.42 -9.25 7.70
C LYS A 380 0.33 -9.14 6.38
N ASN A 381 1.27 -8.22 6.28
CA ASN A 381 2.08 -8.04 5.08
C ASN A 381 2.89 -9.31 4.74
N LEU A 382 3.52 -9.94 5.72
CA LEU A 382 4.23 -11.20 5.51
C LEU A 382 3.27 -12.32 5.06
N ILE A 383 2.19 -12.55 5.81
CA ILE A 383 1.22 -13.63 5.57
C ILE A 383 0.52 -13.50 4.20
N LEU A 384 0.11 -12.29 3.81
CA LEU A 384 -0.55 -12.06 2.53
C LEU A 384 0.38 -12.24 1.33
N ASN A 385 1.69 -12.15 1.55
CA ASN A 385 2.71 -12.36 0.51
C ASN A 385 3.41 -13.71 0.60
N ASP A 386 2.87 -14.66 1.39
CA ASP A 386 3.44 -15.99 1.61
C ASP A 386 4.91 -15.94 2.08
N LEU A 387 5.22 -14.94 2.90
CA LEU A 387 6.52 -14.71 3.55
C LEU A 387 6.43 -15.04 5.04
N ASP A 388 7.55 -15.38 5.62
CA ASP A 388 7.70 -15.69 7.04
C ASP A 388 8.54 -14.65 7.80
N GLU A 389 8.77 -14.91 9.07
CA GLU A 389 9.62 -14.05 9.91
C GLU A 389 11.09 -14.00 9.46
N ASN A 390 11.58 -15.04 8.76
CA ASN A 390 12.95 -15.05 8.25
C ASN A 390 13.16 -13.94 7.21
N TYR A 391 12.14 -13.65 6.39
CA TYR A 391 12.18 -12.51 5.47
C TYR A 391 12.38 -11.19 6.23
N PHE A 392 11.66 -11.00 7.34
CA PHE A 392 11.80 -9.80 8.17
C PHE A 392 13.20 -9.69 8.78
N TYR A 393 13.72 -10.77 9.39
CA TYR A 393 15.05 -10.78 10.00
C TYR A 393 16.17 -10.65 8.96
N ASN A 394 16.04 -11.30 7.81
CA ASN A 394 17.00 -11.17 6.71
C ASN A 394 17.10 -9.72 6.20
N ASN A 395 15.97 -9.00 6.11
CA ASN A 395 15.99 -7.58 5.76
C ASN A 395 16.76 -6.74 6.79
N ILE A 396 16.54 -6.99 8.08
CA ILE A 396 17.30 -6.32 9.15
C ILE A 396 18.80 -6.63 9.05
N GLN A 397 19.16 -7.90 8.85
CA GLN A 397 20.57 -8.29 8.68
C GLN A 397 21.19 -7.65 7.43
N THR A 398 20.45 -7.55 6.35
CA THR A 398 20.91 -6.86 5.14
C THR A 398 21.19 -5.38 5.43
N ILE A 399 20.27 -4.67 6.09
CA ILE A 399 20.48 -3.26 6.46
C ILE A 399 21.74 -3.10 7.33
N LYS A 400 21.93 -3.98 8.31
CA LYS A 400 23.07 -3.91 9.23
C LYS A 400 24.42 -4.18 8.57
N ASN A 401 24.47 -5.06 7.57
CA ASN A 401 25.73 -5.63 7.08
C ASN A 401 26.12 -5.25 5.65
N ILE A 402 25.20 -4.69 4.84
CA ILE A 402 25.48 -4.32 3.43
C ILE A 402 26.65 -3.34 3.35
N THR A 403 27.55 -3.55 2.39
CA THR A 403 28.74 -2.70 2.22
C THR A 403 28.55 -1.64 1.13
N ALA A 404 29.40 -0.64 1.15
CA ALA A 404 29.43 0.42 0.13
C ALA A 404 29.73 -0.16 -1.27
N GLU A 405 30.56 -1.18 -1.35
CA GLU A 405 30.93 -1.87 -2.58
C GLU A 405 29.74 -2.66 -3.15
N GLU A 406 29.00 -3.37 -2.30
CA GLU A 406 27.77 -4.06 -2.72
C GLU A 406 26.73 -3.09 -3.25
N LEU A 407 26.53 -1.94 -2.59
CA LEU A 407 25.63 -0.87 -3.03
C LEU A 407 26.04 -0.29 -4.39
N GLN A 408 27.33 -0.06 -4.59
CA GLN A 408 27.86 0.41 -5.87
C GLN A 408 27.64 -0.60 -6.99
N GLN A 409 27.83 -1.89 -6.73
CA GLN A 409 27.58 -2.95 -7.71
C GLN A 409 26.10 -3.01 -8.09
N LEU A 410 25.18 -2.89 -7.12
CA LEU A 410 23.76 -2.83 -7.37
C LEU A 410 23.39 -1.59 -8.19
N ALA A 411 23.99 -0.44 -7.90
CA ALA A 411 23.76 0.77 -8.68
C ALA A 411 24.21 0.58 -10.14
N LYS A 412 25.36 -0.05 -10.39
CA LYS A 412 25.83 -0.38 -11.75
C LYS A 412 24.87 -1.33 -12.47
N GLN A 413 24.27 -2.28 -11.76
CA GLN A 413 23.36 -3.27 -12.33
C GLN A 413 21.98 -2.69 -12.62
N TYR A 414 21.44 -1.84 -11.74
CA TYR A 414 20.03 -1.46 -11.78
C TYR A 414 19.77 0.01 -12.11
N TYR A 415 20.77 0.90 -12.04
CA TYR A 415 20.60 2.34 -12.25
C TYR A 415 21.09 2.81 -13.62
N ASN A 416 21.06 1.94 -14.65
CA ASN A 416 21.37 2.35 -16.01
C ASN A 416 20.32 3.35 -16.52
N PRO A 417 20.69 4.59 -16.86
CA PRO A 417 19.74 5.62 -17.34
C PRO A 417 18.88 5.18 -18.52
N GLY A 418 19.42 4.37 -19.43
CA GLY A 418 18.71 3.86 -20.60
C GLY A 418 17.54 2.93 -20.30
N ASP A 419 17.41 2.46 -19.07
CA ASP A 419 16.33 1.55 -18.66
C ASP A 419 15.11 2.28 -18.11
N PHE A 420 15.24 3.57 -17.79
CA PHE A 420 14.16 4.35 -17.18
C PHE A 420 13.21 4.95 -18.21
N TYR A 421 11.95 4.99 -17.84
CA TYR A 421 10.89 5.77 -18.46
C TYR A 421 10.88 7.16 -17.85
N GLU A 422 10.81 8.19 -18.67
CA GLU A 422 10.73 9.59 -18.26
C GLU A 422 9.38 10.16 -18.68
N LEU A 423 8.67 10.74 -17.75
CA LEU A 423 7.42 11.44 -18.01
C LEU A 423 7.46 12.83 -17.39
N VAL A 424 7.19 13.83 -18.19
CA VAL A 424 6.91 15.19 -17.74
C VAL A 424 5.48 15.54 -18.14
N VAL A 425 4.71 16.03 -17.19
CA VAL A 425 3.36 16.57 -17.39
C VAL A 425 3.36 18.03 -16.97
N ILE A 426 3.01 18.92 -17.87
CA ILE A 426 3.06 20.40 -17.68
C ILE A 426 1.77 21.05 -18.14
#